data_7d81d0d003472a95034118aea938cad2
#
_entry.id   7d81d0d003472a95034118aea938cad2
#
_cell.length_a   1.000
_cell.length_b   1.000
_cell.length_c   1.000
_cell.angle_alpha   90.00
_cell.angle_beta   90.00
_cell.angle_gamma   90.00
#
_symmetry.space_group_name_H-M   'P 1'
#
loop_
_entity.id
_entity.type
_entity.pdbx_description
1 polymer ?
#
loop_
_entity_poly.entity_id
_entity_poly.type
_entity_poly.pdbx_seq_one_letter_code
_entity_poly.pdbx_strand_id
1 'polypeptide(L)'
;AAWGVPWTRITKGKRTAVINAQKTTIDEPEESHGLIQSRDFGGTKKWRTCFTADATGHTMLFGVANEALRHNVDIRDRKEAISLIHKNNRCYGAIVRDLITGELEAYVARGTLIATGG
;
A
#
# COMPACT_ATOMS: atom_id res chain seq x y z
N ALA A 1 -4.56 -9.61 -3.73
CA ALA A 1 -5.63 -10.24 -4.50
C ALA A 1 -6.86 -10.58 -3.65
N ALA A 2 -6.70 -11.11 -2.45
CA ALA A 2 -7.82 -11.48 -1.57
C ALA A 2 -8.73 -10.27 -1.21
N TRP A 3 -8.17 -9.08 -1.14
CA TRP A 3 -8.90 -7.84 -0.82
C TRP A 3 -9.43 -7.08 -2.04
N GLY A 4 -9.46 -7.75 -3.22
CA GLY A 4 -10.05 -7.20 -4.43
C GLY A 4 -9.17 -6.22 -5.21
N VAL A 5 -7.87 -6.12 -4.92
CA VAL A 5 -6.95 -5.32 -5.73
C VAL A 5 -6.77 -5.97 -7.11
N PRO A 6 -7.16 -5.30 -8.20
CA PRO A 6 -7.09 -5.86 -9.56
C PRO A 6 -5.66 -5.76 -10.11
N TRP A 7 -4.77 -6.60 -9.63
CA TRP A 7 -3.40 -6.67 -10.11
C TRP A 7 -3.35 -6.97 -11.60
N THR A 8 -2.46 -6.28 -12.33
CA THR A 8 -2.21 -6.56 -13.74
C THR A 8 -1.71 -8.00 -13.88
N ARG A 9 -2.35 -8.75 -14.76
CA ARG A 9 -2.04 -10.17 -14.98
C ARG A 9 -1.40 -10.38 -16.34
N ILE A 10 -0.62 -11.42 -16.45
CA ILE A 10 -0.03 -11.84 -17.72
C ILE A 10 -1.19 -12.32 -18.61
N THR A 11 -1.32 -11.70 -19.77
CA THR A 11 -2.27 -12.06 -20.81
C THR A 11 -1.54 -12.77 -21.94
N LYS A 12 -2.27 -13.49 -22.77
CA LYS A 12 -1.71 -14.16 -23.95
C LYS A 12 -1.08 -13.12 -24.88
N GLY A 13 0.21 -13.26 -25.17
CA GLY A 13 0.92 -12.32 -26.04
C GLY A 13 2.42 -12.30 -25.82
N LYS A 14 3.04 -11.31 -26.41
CA LYS A 14 4.49 -11.08 -26.33
C LYS A 14 4.79 -10.04 -25.25
N ARG A 15 5.79 -10.33 -24.43
CA ARG A 15 6.31 -9.40 -23.43
C ARG A 15 7.60 -8.75 -23.92
N THR A 16 7.68 -7.43 -23.78
CA THR A 16 8.92 -6.71 -24.04
C THR A 16 9.77 -6.69 -22.76
N ALA A 17 10.94 -7.26 -22.82
CA ALA A 17 11.93 -7.21 -21.75
C ALA A 17 13.14 -6.40 -22.19
N VAL A 18 13.79 -5.73 -21.26
CA VAL A 18 15.07 -5.06 -21.50
C VAL A 18 16.18 -5.98 -20.99
N ILE A 19 16.94 -6.53 -21.94
CA ILE A 19 18.10 -7.39 -21.66
C ILE A 19 19.32 -6.67 -22.23
N ASN A 20 20.33 -6.44 -21.39
CA ASN A 20 21.58 -5.76 -21.78
C ASN A 20 21.35 -4.41 -22.47
N ALA A 21 20.45 -3.58 -21.92
CA ALA A 21 20.03 -2.29 -22.45
C ALA A 21 19.33 -2.33 -23.83
N GLN A 22 18.99 -3.50 -24.33
CA GLN A 22 18.20 -3.66 -25.56
C GLN A 22 16.78 -4.14 -25.24
N LYS A 23 15.79 -3.57 -25.93
CA LYS A 23 14.41 -4.05 -25.85
C LYS A 23 14.27 -5.33 -26.67
N THR A 24 13.97 -6.43 -25.99
CA THR A 24 13.77 -7.74 -26.63
C THR A 24 12.33 -8.18 -26.36
N THR A 25 11.65 -8.67 -27.39
CA THR A 25 10.33 -9.25 -27.27
C THR A 25 10.44 -10.73 -26.94
N ILE A 26 9.84 -11.17 -25.85
CA ILE A 26 9.87 -12.56 -25.39
C ILE A 26 8.43 -13.10 -25.43
N ASP A 27 8.25 -14.30 -25.99
CA ASP A 27 6.96 -14.98 -25.94
C ASP A 27 6.69 -15.48 -24.50
N GLU A 28 5.51 -15.15 -23.97
CA GLU A 28 5.10 -15.63 -22.65
C GLU A 28 4.69 -17.10 -22.74
N PRO A 29 5.19 -17.98 -21.85
CA PRO A 29 4.75 -19.36 -21.80
C PRO A 29 3.27 -19.43 -21.40
N GLU A 30 2.53 -20.39 -21.94
CA GLU A 30 1.08 -20.54 -21.66
C GLU A 30 0.78 -20.72 -20.17
N GLU A 31 1.66 -21.36 -19.46
CA GLU A 31 1.54 -21.61 -18.01
C GLU A 31 1.58 -20.35 -17.16
N SER A 32 2.10 -19.24 -17.70
CA SER A 32 2.18 -17.96 -16.98
C SER A 32 0.90 -17.12 -17.08
N HIS A 33 -0.05 -17.52 -17.92
CA HIS A 33 -1.29 -16.76 -18.14
C HIS A 33 -2.14 -16.69 -16.87
N GLY A 34 -2.63 -15.52 -16.54
CA GLY A 34 -3.42 -15.27 -15.35
C GLY A 34 -2.60 -15.05 -14.08
N LEU A 35 -1.31 -15.28 -14.08
CA LEU A 35 -0.42 -14.90 -12.98
C LEU A 35 -0.29 -13.38 -12.89
N ILE A 36 0.00 -12.89 -11.68
CA ILE A 36 0.25 -11.47 -11.47
C ILE A 36 1.56 -11.08 -12.16
N GLN A 37 1.48 -10.10 -13.04
CA GLN A 37 2.65 -9.59 -13.75
C GLN A 37 3.54 -8.78 -12.81
N SER A 38 4.85 -8.99 -12.91
CA SER A 38 5.86 -8.16 -12.25
C SER A 38 6.61 -7.31 -13.26
N ARG A 39 7.21 -6.23 -12.79
CA ARG A 39 8.11 -5.38 -13.59
C ARG A 39 9.33 -4.98 -12.78
N ASP A 40 10.37 -4.56 -13.47
CA ASP A 40 11.48 -3.84 -12.85
C ASP A 40 11.03 -2.42 -12.53
N PHE A 41 11.31 -1.99 -11.31
CA PHE A 41 11.04 -0.63 -10.88
C PHE A 41 12.37 0.08 -10.59
N GLY A 42 12.47 1.35 -10.96
CA GLY A 42 13.71 2.11 -10.95
C GLY A 42 14.61 1.86 -9.74
N GLY A 43 15.82 1.40 -9.99
CA GLY A 43 16.84 1.10 -8.99
C GLY A 43 16.82 -0.30 -8.38
N THR A 44 15.76 -1.08 -8.51
CA THR A 44 15.71 -2.43 -7.91
C THR A 44 16.44 -3.49 -8.73
N LYS A 45 16.58 -3.29 -10.04
CA LYS A 45 17.20 -4.23 -11.01
C LYS A 45 16.66 -5.66 -10.92
N LYS A 46 15.45 -5.84 -10.37
CA LYS A 46 14.80 -7.14 -10.21
C LYS A 46 13.31 -7.06 -10.52
N TRP A 47 12.82 -8.05 -11.23
CA TRP A 47 11.43 -8.21 -11.63
C TRP A 47 10.59 -8.78 -10.47
N ARG A 48 10.27 -7.95 -9.50
CA ARG A 48 9.47 -8.36 -8.34
C ARG A 48 8.36 -7.38 -7.96
N THR A 49 8.25 -6.26 -8.68
CA THR A 49 7.25 -5.24 -8.37
C THR A 49 5.96 -5.54 -9.10
N CYS A 50 4.91 -5.88 -8.37
CA CYS A 50 3.55 -6.03 -8.89
C CYS A 50 2.92 -4.65 -9.09
N PHE A 51 1.98 -4.52 -10.02
CA PHE A 51 1.35 -3.26 -10.35
C PHE A 51 -0.08 -3.43 -10.86
N THR A 52 -0.85 -2.34 -10.86
CA THR A 52 -2.19 -2.24 -11.45
C THR A 52 -2.17 -1.11 -12.48
N ALA A 53 -1.72 -1.41 -13.71
CA ALA A 53 -1.54 -0.40 -14.75
C ALA A 53 -0.93 0.92 -14.20
N ASP A 54 -1.60 2.05 -14.38
CA ASP A 54 -1.11 3.38 -13.96
C ASP A 54 -1.59 3.83 -12.56
N ALA A 55 -2.42 3.03 -11.90
CA ALA A 55 -3.10 3.42 -10.66
C ALA A 55 -2.75 2.52 -9.47
N THR A 56 -1.52 1.98 -9.40
CA THR A 56 -1.14 0.98 -8.39
C THR A 56 -1.36 1.47 -6.96
N GLY A 57 -0.82 2.63 -6.60
CA GLY A 57 -0.95 3.16 -5.24
C GLY A 57 -2.39 3.47 -4.87
N HIS A 58 -3.14 4.10 -5.76
CA HIS A 58 -4.55 4.41 -5.58
C HIS A 58 -5.40 3.15 -5.37
N THR A 59 -5.22 2.15 -6.23
CA THR A 59 -5.97 0.90 -6.17
C THR A 59 -5.66 0.10 -4.91
N MET A 60 -4.40 0.05 -4.49
CA MET A 60 -4.00 -0.57 -3.22
C MET A 60 -4.63 0.13 -2.02
N LEU A 61 -4.60 1.47 -2.00
CA LEU A 61 -5.19 2.26 -0.93
C LEU A 61 -6.70 1.99 -0.80
N PHE A 62 -7.44 1.99 -1.91
CA PHE A 62 -8.86 1.67 -1.89
C PHE A 62 -9.14 0.24 -1.46
N GLY A 63 -8.34 -0.74 -1.89
CA GLY A 63 -8.47 -2.13 -1.46
C GLY A 63 -8.31 -2.28 0.05
N VAL A 64 -7.29 -1.64 0.63
CA VAL A 64 -7.05 -1.66 2.08
C VAL A 64 -8.13 -0.90 2.84
N ALA A 65 -8.55 0.27 2.35
CA ALA A 65 -9.60 1.08 2.98
C ALA A 65 -10.94 0.32 3.03
N ASN A 66 -11.32 -0.33 1.93
CA ASN A 66 -12.54 -1.14 1.88
C ASN A 66 -12.47 -2.32 2.86
N GLU A 67 -11.32 -2.97 2.99
CA GLU A 67 -11.15 -4.07 3.94
C GLU A 67 -11.22 -3.57 5.39
N ALA A 68 -10.64 -2.42 5.69
CA ALA A 68 -10.77 -1.79 7.01
C ALA A 68 -12.24 -1.50 7.36
N LEU A 69 -13.02 -0.99 6.41
CA LEU A 69 -14.45 -0.76 6.60
C LEU A 69 -15.23 -2.06 6.83
N ARG A 70 -14.90 -3.14 6.11
CA ARG A 70 -15.51 -4.46 6.34
C ARG A 70 -15.28 -5.01 7.75
N HIS A 71 -14.16 -4.67 8.35
CA HIS A 71 -13.81 -5.04 9.72
C HIS A 71 -14.27 -4.03 10.76
N ASN A 72 -15.09 -3.07 10.38
CA ASN A 72 -15.62 -2.02 11.27
C ASN A 72 -14.51 -1.24 12.00
N VAL A 73 -13.40 -0.99 11.33
CA VAL A 73 -12.32 -0.16 11.87
C VAL A 73 -12.80 1.29 11.97
N ASP A 74 -12.70 1.90 13.15
CA ASP A 74 -13.02 3.31 13.35
C ASP A 74 -11.93 4.18 12.72
N ILE A 75 -12.20 4.70 11.53
CA ILE A 75 -11.29 5.56 10.77
C ILE A 75 -11.63 7.02 11.06
N ARG A 76 -10.67 7.75 11.60
CA ARG A 76 -10.79 9.17 11.91
C ARG A 76 -9.83 9.98 11.06
N ASP A 77 -10.35 10.57 10.02
CA ASP A 77 -9.61 11.46 9.12
C ASP A 77 -9.49 12.88 9.69
N ARG A 78 -8.71 13.72 9.02
CA ARG A 78 -8.46 15.12 9.38
C ARG A 78 -8.04 15.31 10.84
N LYS A 79 -7.25 14.37 11.33
CA LYS A 79 -6.65 14.38 12.66
C LYS A 79 -5.13 14.40 12.53
N GLU A 80 -4.49 15.26 13.27
CA GLU A 80 -3.03 15.38 13.32
C GLU A 80 -2.49 14.83 14.65
N ALA A 81 -1.68 13.80 14.59
CA ALA A 81 -0.99 13.31 15.78
C ALA A 81 0.12 14.28 16.17
N ILE A 82 0.04 14.86 17.34
CA ILE A 82 0.98 15.87 17.83
C ILE A 82 2.08 15.23 18.67
N SER A 83 1.72 14.34 19.59
CA SER A 83 2.66 13.67 20.46
C SER A 83 2.13 12.32 20.92
N LEU A 84 3.03 11.46 21.36
CA LEU A 84 2.67 10.20 22.00
C LEU A 84 2.45 10.44 23.51
N ILE A 85 1.49 9.71 24.06
CA ILE A 85 1.31 9.60 25.50
C ILE A 85 2.18 8.46 25.98
N HIS A 86 3.24 8.75 26.73
CA HIS A 86 4.17 7.74 27.19
C HIS A 86 4.60 7.99 28.64
N LYS A 87 4.90 6.92 29.33
CA LYS A 87 5.45 6.92 30.68
C LYS A 87 6.20 5.61 30.96
N ASN A 88 7.36 5.68 31.61
CA ASN A 88 8.16 4.50 31.97
C ASN A 88 8.44 3.57 30.75
N ASN A 89 8.85 4.14 29.63
CA ASN A 89 9.12 3.41 28.35
C ASN A 89 7.90 2.66 27.79
N ARG A 90 6.70 3.04 28.18
CA ARG A 90 5.47 2.48 27.62
C ARG A 90 4.64 3.55 26.93
N CYS A 91 4.11 3.25 25.75
CA CYS A 91 3.18 4.11 25.03
C CYS A 91 1.74 3.75 25.38
N TYR A 92 0.96 4.75 25.74
CA TYR A 92 -0.45 4.61 26.11
C TYR A 92 -1.42 5.15 25.07
N GLY A 93 -0.90 5.77 24.04
CA GLY A 93 -1.71 6.37 22.98
C GLY A 93 -1.09 7.63 22.40
N ALA A 94 -1.92 8.53 21.91
CA ALA A 94 -1.48 9.77 21.29
C ALA A 94 -2.39 10.96 21.61
N ILE A 95 -1.79 12.14 21.65
CA ILE A 95 -2.51 13.41 21.61
C ILE A 95 -2.71 13.80 20.16
N VAL A 96 -3.95 14.10 19.80
CA VAL A 96 -4.38 14.37 18.44
C VAL A 96 -5.10 15.70 18.39
N ARG A 97 -4.82 16.50 17.38
CA ARG A 97 -5.54 17.74 17.10
C ARG A 97 -6.55 17.54 15.97
N ASP A 98 -7.78 17.94 16.20
CA ASP A 98 -8.77 18.05 15.14
C ASP A 98 -8.42 19.21 14.21
N LEU A 99 -8.24 18.93 12.92
CA LEU A 99 -7.85 19.95 11.93
C LEU A 99 -9.02 20.87 11.53
N ILE A 100 -10.25 20.52 11.89
CA ILE A 100 -11.44 21.34 11.61
C ILE A 100 -11.70 22.29 12.78
N THR A 101 -11.74 21.77 14.01
CA THR A 101 -12.09 22.53 15.21
C THR A 101 -10.86 23.10 15.93
N GLY A 102 -9.67 22.54 15.71
CA GLY A 102 -8.45 22.87 16.44
C GLY A 102 -8.37 22.29 17.85
N GLU A 103 -9.38 21.54 18.30
CA GLU A 103 -9.41 20.93 19.62
C GLU A 103 -8.40 19.79 19.75
N LEU A 104 -7.87 19.63 20.97
CA LEU A 104 -6.99 18.53 21.34
C LEU A 104 -7.80 17.38 21.93
N GLU A 105 -7.49 16.17 21.48
CA GLU A 105 -8.10 14.93 21.93
C GLU A 105 -7.02 13.94 22.36
N ALA A 106 -7.26 13.19 23.41
CA ALA A 106 -6.39 12.10 23.83
C ALA A 106 -6.98 10.75 23.40
N TYR A 107 -6.25 9.98 22.61
CA TYR A 107 -6.59 8.61 22.29
C TYR A 107 -5.73 7.65 23.08
N VAL A 108 -6.37 6.86 23.94
CA VAL A 108 -5.70 5.88 24.78
C VAL A 108 -5.92 4.49 24.19
N ALA A 109 -4.84 3.74 24.08
CA ALA A 109 -4.88 2.40 23.50
C ALA A 109 -3.85 1.48 24.19
N ARG A 110 -4.07 0.18 24.11
CA ARG A 110 -3.12 -0.83 24.58
C ARG A 110 -1.88 -0.96 23.70
N GLY A 111 -1.99 -0.61 22.44
CA GLY A 111 -0.89 -0.61 21.48
C GLY A 111 -1.07 0.53 20.50
N THR A 112 0.03 1.13 20.06
CA THR A 112 0.05 2.23 19.08
C THR A 112 1.02 1.90 17.97
N LEU A 113 0.54 1.94 16.73
CA LEU A 113 1.34 1.76 15.53
C LEU A 113 1.54 3.11 14.83
N ILE A 114 2.78 3.46 14.54
CA ILE A 114 3.13 4.64 13.74
C ILE A 114 3.36 4.20 12.30
N ALA A 115 2.59 4.74 11.37
CA ALA A 115 2.68 4.43 9.96
C ALA A 115 2.49 5.70 9.10
N THR A 116 3.22 6.75 9.45
CA THR A 116 3.07 8.11 8.87
C THR A 116 3.80 8.31 7.55
N GLY A 117 4.49 7.29 7.06
CA GLY A 117 5.35 7.40 5.90
C GLY A 117 6.69 8.05 6.24
N GLY A 118 7.41 8.52 5.20
CA GLY A 118 8.72 9.13 5.36
C GLY A 118 9.10 10.02 4.20
#